data_d39b0f9b8f87d8d7a43ade28ee67836f
#
_entry.id   d39b0f9b8f87d8d7a43ade28ee67836f
#
_cell.length_a   1.000
_cell.length_b   1.000
_cell.length_c   1.000
_cell.angle_alpha   90.00
_cell.angle_beta   90.00
_cell.angle_gamma   90.00
#
_symmetry.space_group_name_H-M   'P 1'
#
loop_
_entity.id
_entity.type
_entity.pdbx_description
1 polymer ?
#
loop_
_entity_poly.entity_id
_entity_poly.type
_entity_poly.pdbx_seq_one_letter_code
_entity_poly.pdbx_strand_id
1 'polypeptide(L)'
;MVVNGPENLTLNRLVKKQSSCIIGDSCNLQTKSISLTINDILNKQILPNTSLYKQSLLVQVAATITMLMFVCGLVNGVLSLLTFQNKQIRQVGCSVYLFGSSIISLFTVVIFTIKFWLFVLTEIHVIVNSSIVRIDCAFINPILKLCLNLDAWLTVCVAIERAINILQGIRFNKTKSAYTARRIILILPILIMGTIVHEPIHHDLFEYTTEDQMERHIVCILRYSGSMQKYNMFILLFHLIVPFAVNLFSAGYIIFRSARQRSIAQTNRSYKQHILEQLREHKQLLISPVILLGLALPRLIISLIPGCINPSDNPWLYLFGYFISYMPPMLIFIVFIVPSELYMKTLKEGITRWYRQICRSRQ
;
A
#
# COMPACT_ATOMS: atom_id res chain seq x y z
N MET A 1 -7.79 -60.35 -5.13
CA MET A 1 -8.98 -59.74 -5.73
C MET A 1 -9.09 -58.33 -5.25
N VAL A 2 -8.71 -57.36 -6.08
CA VAL A 2 -8.78 -55.94 -5.77
C VAL A 2 -10.05 -55.44 -6.45
N VAL A 3 -11.00 -55.01 -5.64
CA VAL A 3 -12.27 -54.41 -6.13
C VAL A 3 -11.97 -52.95 -6.50
N ASN A 4 -11.84 -52.69 -7.80
CA ASN A 4 -11.81 -51.33 -8.35
C ASN A 4 -13.27 -50.87 -8.54
N GLY A 5 -13.80 -50.16 -7.55
CA GLY A 5 -15.10 -49.52 -7.64
C GLY A 5 -14.98 -48.04 -8.06
N PRO A 6 -16.05 -47.47 -8.64
CA PRO A 6 -16.09 -46.07 -9.11
C PRO A 6 -15.90 -45.00 -8.00
N GLU A 7 -15.95 -45.39 -6.74
CA GLU A 7 -15.74 -44.51 -5.58
C GLU A 7 -14.29 -43.96 -5.46
N ASN A 8 -13.31 -44.74 -5.98
CA ASN A 8 -11.91 -44.29 -5.94
C ASN A 8 -11.60 -43.13 -6.90
N LEU A 9 -12.37 -42.97 -7.98
CA LEU A 9 -12.20 -41.86 -8.93
C LEU A 9 -12.74 -40.52 -8.39
N THR A 10 -13.81 -40.59 -7.62
CA THR A 10 -14.40 -39.39 -6.96
C THR A 10 -13.58 -38.98 -5.77
N LEU A 11 -13.06 -39.93 -4.98
CA LEU A 11 -12.20 -39.69 -3.86
C LEU A 11 -10.85 -39.04 -4.32
N ASN A 12 -10.24 -39.62 -5.40
CA ASN A 12 -9.03 -39.04 -5.98
C ASN A 12 -9.23 -37.64 -6.61
N ARG A 13 -10.42 -37.34 -7.17
CA ARG A 13 -10.75 -35.99 -7.63
C ARG A 13 -11.01 -35.02 -6.48
N LEU A 14 -11.64 -35.46 -5.41
CA LEU A 14 -11.85 -34.66 -4.20
C LEU A 14 -10.52 -34.41 -3.47
N VAL A 15 -9.69 -35.44 -3.34
CA VAL A 15 -8.33 -35.32 -2.76
C VAL A 15 -7.46 -34.41 -3.63
N LYS A 16 -7.52 -34.53 -4.98
CA LYS A 16 -6.79 -33.66 -5.90
C LYS A 16 -7.29 -32.22 -5.90
N LYS A 17 -8.60 -31.99 -5.63
CA LYS A 17 -9.19 -30.65 -5.49
C LYS A 17 -8.90 -30.05 -4.11
N GLN A 18 -8.69 -30.87 -3.09
CA GLN A 18 -8.32 -30.46 -1.73
C GLN A 18 -6.81 -30.30 -1.56
N SER A 19 -6.00 -30.99 -2.37
CA SER A 19 -4.54 -30.94 -2.30
C SER A 19 -3.88 -29.65 -2.76
N SER A 20 -4.62 -28.75 -3.43
CA SER A 20 -4.07 -27.45 -3.85
C SER A 20 -3.93 -26.44 -2.70
N CYS A 21 -4.49 -26.73 -1.52
CA CYS A 21 -4.43 -25.89 -0.33
C CYS A 21 -3.57 -26.43 0.79
N ILE A 22 -2.94 -27.57 0.58
CA ILE A 22 -2.23 -28.29 1.64
C ILE A 22 -0.82 -28.57 1.12
N ILE A 23 0.17 -28.01 1.81
CA ILE A 23 1.60 -28.25 1.53
C ILE A 23 2.14 -29.21 2.61
N GLY A 24 2.88 -30.27 2.19
CA GLY A 24 3.57 -31.21 3.04
C GLY A 24 2.96 -32.62 3.04
N ASP A 25 3.80 -33.63 3.31
CA ASP A 25 3.45 -35.08 3.26
C ASP A 25 2.30 -35.50 4.19
N SER A 26 1.93 -34.66 5.14
CA SER A 26 0.89 -34.94 6.15
C SER A 26 -0.39 -34.16 5.96
N CYS A 27 -0.63 -33.44 4.86
CA CYS A 27 -1.84 -32.68 4.62
C CYS A 27 -2.29 -31.72 5.74
N ASN A 28 -1.36 -31.23 6.55
CA ASN A 28 -1.67 -30.49 7.78
C ASN A 28 -1.54 -28.96 7.67
N LEU A 29 -1.08 -28.42 6.55
CA LEU A 29 -0.89 -26.98 6.39
C LEU A 29 -1.91 -26.40 5.42
N GLN A 30 -2.96 -25.79 5.97
CA GLN A 30 -3.96 -25.06 5.20
C GLN A 30 -3.38 -23.65 4.87
N THR A 31 -2.83 -23.49 3.66
CA THR A 31 -2.32 -22.19 3.19
C THR A 31 -3.49 -21.32 2.73
N LYS A 32 -4.25 -20.79 3.66
CA LYS A 32 -5.15 -19.69 3.37
C LYS A 32 -4.33 -18.40 3.41
N SER A 33 -3.74 -18.03 2.28
CA SER A 33 -2.99 -16.78 2.17
C SER A 33 -3.93 -15.59 2.23
N ILE A 34 -4.08 -15.00 3.44
CA ILE A 34 -4.78 -13.73 3.63
C ILE A 34 -3.91 -12.57 3.13
N SER A 35 -2.61 -12.78 2.94
CA SER A 35 -1.69 -11.80 2.37
C SER A 35 -0.99 -12.37 1.15
N LEU A 36 -1.53 -12.06 -0.04
CA LEU A 36 -0.88 -12.41 -1.30
C LEU A 36 0.46 -11.65 -1.40
N THR A 37 1.55 -12.38 -1.56
CA THR A 37 2.90 -11.81 -1.78
C THR A 37 3.31 -11.97 -3.24
N ILE A 38 4.28 -11.17 -3.70
CA ILE A 38 4.82 -11.31 -5.05
C ILE A 38 5.47 -12.68 -5.25
N ASN A 39 6.02 -13.25 -4.18
CA ASN A 39 6.63 -14.57 -4.16
C ASN A 39 5.59 -15.65 -4.52
N ASP A 40 4.38 -15.57 -3.95
CA ASP A 40 3.31 -16.54 -4.21
C ASP A 40 2.84 -16.50 -5.67
N ILE A 41 2.94 -15.34 -6.33
CA ILE A 41 2.49 -15.13 -7.71
C ILE A 41 3.55 -15.62 -8.72
N LEU A 42 4.83 -15.30 -8.47
CA LEU A 42 5.89 -15.46 -9.46
C LEU A 42 6.74 -16.72 -9.25
N ASN A 43 6.75 -17.35 -8.08
CA ASN A 43 7.63 -18.48 -7.76
C ASN A 43 7.59 -19.60 -8.83
N LYS A 44 6.39 -19.99 -9.28
CA LYS A 44 6.21 -21.02 -10.32
C LYS A 44 6.49 -20.55 -11.76
N GLN A 45 6.74 -19.25 -11.95
CA GLN A 45 6.89 -18.62 -13.26
C GLN A 45 8.36 -18.28 -13.59
N ILE A 46 9.22 -18.31 -12.57
CA ILE A 46 10.66 -18.04 -12.74
C ILE A 46 11.39 -19.31 -13.11
N LEU A 47 12.13 -19.24 -14.20
CA LEU A 47 13.00 -20.33 -14.67
C LEU A 47 14.39 -20.17 -14.04
N PRO A 48 14.87 -21.16 -13.26
CA PRO A 48 16.19 -21.09 -12.65
C PRO A 48 17.32 -21.08 -13.70
N ASN A 49 18.45 -20.48 -13.37
CA ASN A 49 19.64 -20.39 -14.21
C ASN A 49 19.42 -19.80 -15.61
N THR A 50 18.36 -19.00 -15.81
CA THR A 50 18.10 -18.32 -17.07
C THR A 50 18.15 -16.80 -16.90
N SER A 51 18.63 -16.08 -17.94
CA SER A 51 18.64 -14.61 -17.92
C SER A 51 17.23 -14.05 -17.90
N LEU A 52 17.05 -12.85 -17.31
CA LEU A 52 15.76 -12.16 -17.21
C LEU A 52 15.02 -12.03 -18.55
N TYR A 53 15.76 -11.84 -19.62
CA TYR A 53 15.24 -11.74 -20.99
C TYR A 53 14.61 -13.05 -21.51
N LYS A 54 15.03 -14.21 -21.00
CA LYS A 54 14.48 -15.53 -21.35
C LYS A 54 13.39 -16.02 -20.37
N GLN A 55 13.08 -15.23 -19.36
CA GLN A 55 12.03 -15.53 -18.39
C GLN A 55 10.63 -15.44 -19.02
N SER A 56 9.63 -15.98 -18.33
CA SER A 56 8.24 -15.89 -18.76
C SER A 56 7.82 -14.42 -18.92
N LEU A 57 6.88 -14.17 -19.84
CA LEU A 57 6.33 -12.82 -20.08
C LEU A 57 5.84 -12.15 -18.80
N LEU A 58 5.25 -12.93 -17.88
CA LEU A 58 4.76 -12.45 -16.60
C LEU A 58 5.89 -11.82 -15.75
N VAL A 59 7.05 -12.48 -15.68
CA VAL A 59 8.20 -12.00 -14.93
C VAL A 59 8.80 -10.75 -15.57
N GLN A 60 8.91 -10.73 -16.90
CA GLN A 60 9.43 -9.56 -17.64
C GLN A 60 8.53 -8.34 -17.45
N VAL A 61 7.21 -8.52 -17.53
CA VAL A 61 6.24 -7.44 -17.30
C VAL A 61 6.29 -6.97 -15.85
N ALA A 62 6.37 -7.90 -14.87
CA ALA A 62 6.50 -7.55 -13.47
C ALA A 62 7.77 -6.72 -13.20
N ALA A 63 8.91 -7.11 -13.78
CA ALA A 63 10.17 -6.36 -13.67
C ALA A 63 10.04 -4.95 -14.29
N THR A 64 9.45 -4.86 -15.47
CA THR A 64 9.23 -3.56 -16.16
C THR A 64 8.32 -2.65 -15.34
N ILE A 65 7.19 -3.15 -14.85
CA ILE A 65 6.28 -2.38 -14.00
C ILE A 65 6.98 -1.91 -12.72
N THR A 66 7.76 -2.79 -12.06
CA THR A 66 8.51 -2.43 -10.85
C THR A 66 9.48 -1.28 -11.12
N MET A 67 10.22 -1.31 -12.23
CA MET A 67 11.15 -0.24 -12.59
C MET A 67 10.43 1.07 -12.92
N LEU A 68 9.31 1.00 -13.65
CA LEU A 68 8.48 2.19 -13.92
C LEU A 68 7.93 2.79 -12.62
N MET A 69 7.41 1.96 -11.71
CA MET A 69 6.93 2.40 -10.40
C MET A 69 8.06 3.03 -9.58
N PHE A 70 9.27 2.47 -9.63
CA PHE A 70 10.44 3.01 -8.94
C PHE A 70 10.77 4.43 -9.45
N VAL A 71 10.92 4.59 -10.76
CA VAL A 71 11.26 5.91 -11.36
C VAL A 71 10.15 6.94 -11.08
N CYS A 72 8.89 6.59 -11.37
CA CYS A 72 7.76 7.48 -11.13
C CYS A 72 7.60 7.80 -9.64
N GLY A 73 7.74 6.81 -8.76
CA GLY A 73 7.64 7.00 -7.33
C GLY A 73 8.76 7.88 -6.75
N LEU A 74 10.00 7.72 -7.22
CA LEU A 74 11.10 8.60 -6.84
C LEU A 74 10.84 10.05 -7.28
N VAL A 75 10.46 10.27 -8.53
CA VAL A 75 10.14 11.61 -9.03
C VAL A 75 9.01 12.25 -8.22
N ASN A 76 7.90 11.54 -8.04
CA ASN A 76 6.76 12.03 -7.26
C ASN A 76 7.15 12.33 -5.80
N GLY A 77 7.88 11.42 -5.16
CA GLY A 77 8.31 11.59 -3.78
C GLY A 77 9.28 12.76 -3.58
N VAL A 78 10.27 12.91 -4.47
CA VAL A 78 11.23 14.03 -4.42
C VAL A 78 10.52 15.36 -4.66
N LEU A 79 9.64 15.47 -5.66
CA LEU A 79 8.88 16.70 -5.92
C LEU A 79 7.97 17.05 -4.73
N SER A 80 7.34 16.05 -4.11
CA SER A 80 6.54 16.23 -2.89
C SER A 80 7.39 16.74 -1.73
N LEU A 81 8.55 16.13 -1.48
CA LEU A 81 9.48 16.58 -0.45
C LEU A 81 9.94 18.01 -0.66
N LEU A 82 10.34 18.38 -1.88
CA LEU A 82 10.76 19.74 -2.23
C LEU A 82 9.65 20.76 -1.94
N THR A 83 8.38 20.39 -2.21
CA THR A 83 7.22 21.24 -1.93
C THR A 83 7.02 21.42 -0.43
N PHE A 84 6.95 20.33 0.33
CA PHE A 84 6.62 20.36 1.76
C PHE A 84 7.83 20.66 2.67
N GLN A 85 9.06 20.69 2.16
CA GLN A 85 10.23 21.13 2.92
C GLN A 85 10.20 22.62 3.25
N ASN A 86 9.41 23.43 2.54
CA ASN A 86 9.34 24.86 2.76
C ASN A 86 8.78 25.17 4.16
N LYS A 87 9.59 25.94 4.96
CA LYS A 87 9.25 26.31 6.36
C LYS A 87 7.92 27.08 6.46
N GLN A 88 7.59 27.92 5.47
CA GLN A 88 6.35 28.69 5.47
C GLN A 88 5.11 27.80 5.38
N ILE A 89 5.17 26.74 4.58
CA ILE A 89 4.07 25.79 4.43
C ILE A 89 3.95 24.91 5.67
N ARG A 90 5.05 24.47 6.27
CA ARG A 90 5.04 23.61 7.48
C ARG A 90 4.57 24.29 8.77
N GLN A 91 4.11 25.51 8.70
CA GLN A 91 3.43 26.18 9.84
C GLN A 91 2.05 25.59 10.13
N VAL A 92 1.46 24.83 9.21
CA VAL A 92 0.17 24.16 9.36
C VAL A 92 0.37 22.65 9.43
N GLY A 93 -0.32 21.95 10.32
CA GLY A 93 -0.16 20.52 10.55
C GLY A 93 -0.44 19.67 9.30
N CYS A 94 -1.41 20.07 8.47
CA CYS A 94 -1.71 19.42 7.20
C CYS A 94 -0.45 19.22 6.33
N SER A 95 0.37 20.24 6.21
CA SER A 95 1.62 20.17 5.44
C SER A 95 2.71 19.35 6.15
N VAL A 96 2.66 19.28 7.47
CA VAL A 96 3.56 18.41 8.27
C VAL A 96 3.21 16.95 8.03
N TYR A 97 1.92 16.59 8.01
CA TYR A 97 1.48 15.22 7.68
C TYR A 97 1.84 14.83 6.24
N LEU A 98 1.61 15.72 5.27
CA LEU A 98 1.98 15.48 3.86
C LEU A 98 3.50 15.36 3.66
N PHE A 99 4.30 16.10 4.44
CA PHE A 99 5.75 15.92 4.46
C PHE A 99 6.13 14.53 4.97
N GLY A 100 5.53 14.08 6.08
CA GLY A 100 5.70 12.72 6.60
C GLY A 100 5.29 11.64 5.59
N SER A 101 4.12 11.80 4.97
CA SER A 101 3.63 10.89 3.92
C SER A 101 4.58 10.82 2.72
N SER A 102 5.19 11.94 2.31
CA SER A 102 6.19 11.96 1.22
C SER A 102 7.46 11.17 1.56
N ILE A 103 7.92 11.22 2.82
CA ILE A 103 9.06 10.41 3.30
C ILE A 103 8.69 8.92 3.26
N ILE A 104 7.51 8.56 3.81
CA ILE A 104 7.04 7.18 3.81
C ILE A 104 6.85 6.64 2.39
N SER A 105 6.33 7.45 1.47
CA SER A 105 6.19 7.10 0.05
C SER A 105 7.54 6.73 -0.58
N LEU A 106 8.56 7.57 -0.43
CA LEU A 106 9.90 7.27 -0.95
C LEU A 106 10.47 5.97 -0.35
N PHE A 107 10.33 5.81 0.96
CA PHE A 107 10.78 4.61 1.66
C PHE A 107 10.05 3.36 1.15
N THR A 108 8.73 3.44 0.96
CA THR A 108 7.91 2.35 0.40
C THR A 108 8.38 1.94 -0.99
N VAL A 109 8.62 2.91 -1.88
CA VAL A 109 9.06 2.64 -3.25
C VAL A 109 10.42 1.96 -3.28
N VAL A 110 11.37 2.42 -2.46
CA VAL A 110 12.72 1.83 -2.38
C VAL A 110 12.66 0.41 -1.84
N ILE A 111 11.98 0.18 -0.71
CA ILE A 111 11.86 -1.16 -0.12
C ILE A 111 11.11 -2.12 -1.04
N PHE A 112 10.03 -1.66 -1.67
CA PHE A 112 9.28 -2.46 -2.64
C PHE A 112 10.16 -2.93 -3.80
N THR A 113 10.99 -2.04 -4.35
CA THR A 113 11.91 -2.36 -5.44
C THR A 113 13.01 -3.32 -4.99
N ILE A 114 13.60 -3.07 -3.81
CA ILE A 114 14.62 -3.97 -3.23
C ILE A 114 14.02 -5.37 -3.02
N LYS A 115 12.83 -5.47 -2.44
CA LYS A 115 12.12 -6.73 -2.24
C LYS A 115 11.94 -7.49 -3.55
N PHE A 116 11.43 -6.82 -4.58
CA PHE A 116 11.19 -7.43 -5.88
C PHE A 116 12.49 -8.01 -6.47
N TRP A 117 13.56 -7.21 -6.48
CA TRP A 117 14.84 -7.66 -7.04
C TRP A 117 15.53 -8.73 -6.20
N LEU A 118 15.45 -8.66 -4.88
CA LEU A 118 15.96 -9.73 -4.01
C LEU A 118 15.25 -11.04 -4.32
N PHE A 119 13.93 -11.03 -4.46
CA PHE A 119 13.16 -12.23 -4.81
C PHE A 119 13.55 -12.77 -6.19
N VAL A 120 13.55 -11.94 -7.23
CA VAL A 120 13.87 -12.37 -8.60
C VAL A 120 15.29 -12.91 -8.70
N LEU A 121 16.26 -12.26 -8.06
CA LEU A 121 17.66 -12.69 -8.10
C LEU A 121 17.90 -14.00 -7.33
N THR A 122 17.23 -14.18 -6.19
CA THR A 122 17.31 -15.45 -5.45
C THR A 122 16.73 -16.61 -6.23
N GLU A 123 15.62 -16.44 -6.90
CA GLU A 123 14.99 -17.49 -7.70
C GLU A 123 15.78 -17.79 -8.99
N ILE A 124 16.32 -16.78 -9.68
CA ILE A 124 17.11 -16.99 -10.92
C ILE A 124 18.44 -17.70 -10.63
N HIS A 125 19.13 -17.32 -9.57
CA HIS A 125 20.50 -17.82 -9.32
C HIS A 125 20.53 -19.08 -8.45
N VAL A 126 19.37 -19.57 -8.02
CA VAL A 126 19.28 -20.74 -7.10
C VAL A 126 20.21 -20.58 -5.87
N ILE A 127 20.62 -19.35 -5.56
CA ILE A 127 21.37 -19.06 -4.35
C ILE A 127 20.37 -19.06 -3.21
N VAL A 128 20.05 -20.24 -2.72
CA VAL A 128 19.21 -20.43 -1.54
C VAL A 128 19.98 -19.97 -0.31
N ASN A 129 20.14 -18.67 -0.16
CA ASN A 129 20.61 -18.12 1.09
C ASN A 129 19.41 -18.00 2.02
N SER A 130 19.22 -19.01 2.86
CA SER A 130 18.13 -19.08 3.85
C SER A 130 18.02 -17.80 4.69
N SER A 131 19.15 -17.10 4.90
CA SER A 131 19.17 -15.83 5.62
C SER A 131 18.44 -14.70 4.88
N ILE A 132 18.56 -14.62 3.56
CA ILE A 132 17.88 -13.59 2.74
C ILE A 132 16.36 -13.81 2.76
N VAL A 133 15.93 -15.06 2.56
CA VAL A 133 14.51 -15.42 2.62
C VAL A 133 13.93 -15.14 4.01
N ARG A 134 14.70 -15.42 5.07
CA ARG A 134 14.31 -15.11 6.45
C ARG A 134 14.16 -13.62 6.69
N ILE A 135 15.06 -12.79 6.17
CA ILE A 135 14.98 -11.32 6.30
C ILE A 135 13.78 -10.78 5.52
N ASP A 136 13.53 -11.23 4.30
CA ASP A 136 12.36 -10.84 3.52
C ASP A 136 11.07 -11.18 4.28
N CYS A 137 10.99 -12.41 4.76
CA CYS A 137 9.85 -12.93 5.49
C CYS A 137 9.56 -12.17 6.80
N ALA A 138 10.58 -12.04 7.65
CA ALA A 138 10.42 -11.50 9.00
C ALA A 138 10.32 -9.98 9.06
N PHE A 139 10.96 -9.26 8.10
CA PHE A 139 11.10 -7.80 8.20
C PHE A 139 10.54 -7.05 7.01
N ILE A 140 10.86 -7.42 5.77
CA ILE A 140 10.51 -6.61 4.59
C ILE A 140 9.00 -6.56 4.39
N ASN A 141 8.30 -7.70 4.48
CA ASN A 141 6.84 -7.76 4.33
C ASN A 141 6.10 -6.94 5.40
N PRO A 142 6.36 -7.11 6.71
CA PRO A 142 5.74 -6.28 7.75
C PRO A 142 6.05 -4.79 7.61
N ILE A 143 7.29 -4.43 7.22
CA ILE A 143 7.67 -3.03 7.01
C ILE A 143 6.88 -2.41 5.85
N LEU A 144 6.74 -3.10 4.72
CA LEU A 144 5.93 -2.61 3.60
C LEU A 144 4.47 -2.42 4.01
N LYS A 145 3.91 -3.37 4.78
CA LYS A 145 2.54 -3.25 5.30
C LYS A 145 2.41 -2.07 6.27
N LEU A 146 3.39 -1.87 7.15
CA LEU A 146 3.46 -0.71 8.02
C LEU A 146 3.44 0.60 7.23
N CYS A 147 4.27 0.70 6.20
CA CYS A 147 4.36 1.91 5.37
C CYS A 147 3.05 2.22 4.65
N LEU A 148 2.37 1.21 4.08
CA LEU A 148 1.07 1.40 3.42
C LEU A 148 -0.01 1.87 4.41
N ASN A 149 -0.07 1.25 5.59
CA ASN A 149 -1.02 1.65 6.62
C ASN A 149 -0.71 3.05 7.16
N LEU A 150 0.58 3.39 7.36
CA LEU A 150 1.02 4.73 7.78
C LEU A 150 0.57 5.80 6.80
N ASP A 151 0.76 5.58 5.50
CA ASP A 151 0.34 6.54 4.48
C ASP A 151 -1.19 6.76 4.51
N ALA A 152 -1.97 5.68 4.63
CA ALA A 152 -3.42 5.76 4.76
C ALA A 152 -3.85 6.55 6.01
N TRP A 153 -3.23 6.33 7.16
CA TRP A 153 -3.56 7.05 8.40
C TRP A 153 -3.06 8.50 8.40
N LEU A 154 -1.95 8.81 7.74
CA LEU A 154 -1.49 10.19 7.56
C LEU A 154 -2.47 11.00 6.71
N THR A 155 -3.07 10.39 5.67
CA THR A 155 -4.13 11.06 4.88
C THR A 155 -5.38 11.31 5.70
N VAL A 156 -5.73 10.43 6.65
CA VAL A 156 -6.80 10.66 7.64
C VAL A 156 -6.49 11.89 8.51
N CYS A 157 -5.27 11.99 9.03
CA CYS A 157 -4.85 13.14 9.83
C CYS A 157 -4.97 14.46 9.04
N VAL A 158 -4.60 14.45 7.76
CA VAL A 158 -4.78 15.60 6.86
C VAL A 158 -6.27 15.97 6.72
N ALA A 159 -7.13 14.98 6.52
CA ALA A 159 -8.56 15.19 6.34
C ALA A 159 -9.23 15.75 7.61
N ILE A 160 -8.90 15.18 8.78
CA ILE A 160 -9.39 15.66 10.08
C ILE A 160 -8.93 17.08 10.34
N GLU A 161 -7.66 17.40 10.12
CA GLU A 161 -7.16 18.75 10.36
C GLU A 161 -7.82 19.78 9.45
N ARG A 162 -8.04 19.46 8.18
CA ARG A 162 -8.78 20.32 7.26
C ARG A 162 -10.21 20.56 7.76
N ALA A 163 -10.88 19.54 8.26
CA ALA A 163 -12.22 19.66 8.84
C ALA A 163 -12.21 20.57 10.10
N ILE A 164 -11.24 20.39 11.00
CA ILE A 164 -11.08 21.24 12.20
C ILE A 164 -10.78 22.70 11.82
N ASN A 165 -9.93 22.92 10.81
CA ASN A 165 -9.63 24.28 10.33
C ASN A 165 -10.89 25.01 9.87
N ILE A 166 -11.77 24.34 9.12
CA ILE A 166 -13.06 24.91 8.67
C ILE A 166 -14.03 25.11 9.84
N LEU A 167 -14.02 24.20 10.83
CA LEU A 167 -14.82 24.35 12.05
C LEU A 167 -14.45 25.58 12.86
N GLN A 168 -13.16 25.78 13.10
CA GLN A 168 -12.64 26.83 13.96
C GLN A 168 -12.51 28.18 13.22
N GLY A 169 -12.36 28.16 11.89
CA GLY A 169 -12.22 29.36 11.07
C GLY A 169 -11.07 30.24 11.59
N ILE A 170 -11.42 31.50 11.97
CA ILE A 170 -10.44 32.49 12.46
C ILE A 170 -9.75 32.06 13.78
N ARG A 171 -10.41 31.23 14.59
CA ARG A 171 -9.85 30.72 15.87
C ARG A 171 -8.85 29.61 15.70
N PHE A 172 -8.62 29.13 14.49
CA PHE A 172 -7.68 28.03 14.22
C PHE A 172 -6.23 28.43 14.50
N ASN A 173 -5.62 27.76 15.46
CA ASN A 173 -4.23 28.01 15.86
C ASN A 173 -3.27 27.11 15.05
N LYS A 174 -2.66 27.68 14.01
CA LYS A 174 -1.71 27.00 13.11
C LYS A 174 -0.51 26.39 13.85
N THR A 175 0.06 27.12 14.80
CA THR A 175 1.23 26.67 15.54
C THR A 175 0.92 25.45 16.42
N LYS A 176 -0.23 25.46 17.12
CA LYS A 176 -0.69 24.34 17.91
C LYS A 176 -0.95 23.12 17.04
N SER A 177 -1.59 23.32 15.87
CA SER A 177 -1.83 22.26 14.89
C SER A 177 -0.53 21.62 14.42
N ALA A 178 0.46 22.41 13.99
CA ALA A 178 1.76 21.89 13.54
C ALA A 178 2.51 21.13 14.65
N TYR A 179 2.42 21.60 15.90
CA TYR A 179 3.02 20.90 17.06
C TYR A 179 2.34 19.53 17.31
N THR A 180 1.01 19.50 17.28
CA THR A 180 0.23 18.25 17.42
C THR A 180 0.56 17.28 16.29
N ALA A 181 0.66 17.76 15.04
CA ALA A 181 1.00 16.95 13.89
C ALA A 181 2.37 16.26 14.04
N ARG A 182 3.38 16.98 14.54
CA ARG A 182 4.72 16.39 14.80
C ARG A 182 4.67 15.27 15.82
N ARG A 183 3.86 15.41 16.87
CA ARG A 183 3.68 14.34 17.89
C ARG A 183 2.98 13.13 17.30
N ILE A 184 1.90 13.35 16.54
CA ILE A 184 1.13 12.27 15.93
C ILE A 184 2.02 11.47 14.95
N ILE A 185 2.83 12.12 14.12
CA ILE A 185 3.75 11.43 13.19
C ILE A 185 4.73 10.51 13.93
N LEU A 186 5.15 10.85 15.14
CA LEU A 186 6.05 10.01 15.94
C LEU A 186 5.33 8.85 16.64
N ILE A 187 4.09 9.06 17.08
CA ILE A 187 3.30 8.06 17.81
C ILE A 187 2.64 7.06 16.86
N LEU A 188 2.17 7.52 15.71
CA LEU A 188 1.39 6.74 14.76
C LEU A 188 2.11 5.45 14.28
N PRO A 189 3.41 5.47 13.92
CA PRO A 189 4.14 4.25 13.55
C PRO A 189 4.13 3.20 14.67
N ILE A 190 4.26 3.63 15.92
CA ILE A 190 4.27 2.73 17.09
C ILE A 190 2.90 2.07 17.27
N LEU A 191 1.82 2.85 17.15
CA LEU A 191 0.46 2.33 17.25
C LEU A 191 0.15 1.33 16.14
N ILE A 192 0.49 1.65 14.89
CA ILE A 192 0.25 0.75 13.75
C ILE A 192 1.12 -0.50 13.88
N MET A 193 2.40 -0.37 14.26
CA MET A 193 3.28 -1.51 14.50
C MET A 193 2.68 -2.44 15.56
N GLY A 194 2.13 -1.90 16.65
CA GLY A 194 1.45 -2.68 17.70
C GLY A 194 0.29 -3.53 17.15
N THR A 195 -0.42 -3.09 16.12
CA THR A 195 -1.51 -3.87 15.51
C THR A 195 -1.02 -4.98 14.58
N ILE A 196 0.16 -4.84 13.96
CA ILE A 196 0.68 -5.77 12.95
C ILE A 196 1.83 -6.65 13.48
N VAL A 197 2.32 -6.42 14.71
CA VAL A 197 3.46 -7.14 15.29
C VAL A 197 3.25 -8.66 15.38
N HIS A 198 2.00 -9.13 15.37
CA HIS A 198 1.70 -10.55 15.33
C HIS A 198 2.16 -11.25 14.04
N GLU A 199 2.32 -10.53 12.93
CA GLU A 199 2.77 -11.12 11.66
C GLU A 199 4.22 -11.64 11.75
N PRO A 200 5.23 -10.81 12.08
CA PRO A 200 6.61 -11.31 12.16
C PRO A 200 6.81 -12.42 13.20
N ILE A 201 5.94 -12.48 14.23
CA ILE A 201 6.03 -13.52 15.28
C ILE A 201 5.55 -14.89 14.77
N HIS A 202 4.58 -14.91 13.83
CA HIS A 202 3.97 -16.15 13.33
C HIS A 202 4.50 -16.55 11.93
N HIS A 203 5.58 -15.93 11.47
CA HIS A 203 6.26 -16.34 10.26
C HIS A 203 7.16 -17.55 10.54
N ASP A 204 6.87 -18.66 9.85
CA ASP A 204 7.71 -19.86 9.85
C ASP A 204 8.31 -20.06 8.45
N LEU A 205 9.57 -20.51 8.42
CA LEU A 205 10.23 -20.94 7.20
C LEU A 205 9.96 -22.44 7.00
N PHE A 206 9.38 -22.76 5.88
CA PHE A 206 9.14 -24.14 5.49
C PHE A 206 10.06 -24.53 4.33
N GLU A 207 10.88 -25.55 4.55
CA GLU A 207 11.74 -26.13 3.52
C GLU A 207 11.02 -27.36 2.93
N TYR A 208 10.89 -27.40 1.61
CA TYR A 208 10.42 -28.59 0.92
C TYR A 208 11.35 -28.92 -0.25
N THR A 209 11.55 -30.20 -0.51
CA THR A 209 12.25 -30.71 -1.66
C THR A 209 11.25 -31.20 -2.68
N THR A 210 11.41 -30.79 -3.92
CA THR A 210 10.59 -31.32 -5.03
C THR A 210 11.25 -32.59 -5.54
N GLU A 211 10.51 -33.70 -5.60
CA GLU A 211 11.01 -35.02 -5.99
C GLU A 211 11.63 -35.04 -7.39
N ASP A 212 11.17 -34.16 -8.30
CA ASP A 212 11.64 -34.15 -9.69
C ASP A 212 13.00 -33.51 -9.91
N GLN A 213 13.54 -32.66 -9.01
CA GLN A 213 14.78 -31.91 -9.26
C GLN A 213 15.78 -31.90 -8.10
N MET A 214 15.55 -32.55 -6.97
CA MET A 214 16.39 -32.45 -5.75
C MET A 214 16.68 -31.00 -5.28
N GLU A 215 15.92 -30.01 -5.72
CA GLU A 215 16.08 -28.63 -5.35
C GLU A 215 15.34 -28.32 -4.04
N ARG A 216 16.06 -27.70 -3.09
CA ARG A 216 15.49 -27.24 -1.83
C ARG A 216 14.84 -25.88 -2.04
N HIS A 217 13.53 -25.81 -1.87
CA HIS A 217 12.79 -24.54 -1.87
C HIS A 217 12.47 -24.13 -0.45
N ILE A 218 12.76 -22.88 -0.11
CA ILE A 218 12.43 -22.28 1.18
C ILE A 218 11.28 -21.31 0.96
N VAL A 219 10.14 -21.56 1.58
CA VAL A 219 8.94 -20.71 1.49
C VAL A 219 8.59 -20.16 2.85
N CYS A 220 8.20 -18.90 2.88
CA CYS A 220 7.69 -18.22 4.06
C CYS A 220 6.21 -18.54 4.24
N ILE A 221 5.83 -19.14 5.35
CA ILE A 221 4.45 -19.50 5.65
C ILE A 221 4.00 -18.76 6.92
N LEU A 222 2.79 -18.21 6.86
CA LEU A 222 2.10 -17.64 8.02
C LEU A 222 1.27 -18.74 8.71
N ARG A 223 1.69 -19.13 9.91
CA ARG A 223 0.95 -20.14 10.69
C ARG A 223 0.08 -19.46 11.74
N TYR A 224 -1.18 -19.27 11.41
CA TYR A 224 -2.16 -18.68 12.32
C TYR A 224 -3.07 -19.74 12.93
N SER A 225 -3.38 -19.60 14.24
CA SER A 225 -4.54 -20.25 14.84
C SER A 225 -5.83 -19.63 14.29
N GLY A 226 -6.96 -20.34 14.39
CA GLY A 226 -8.25 -19.84 13.89
C GLY A 226 -8.67 -18.49 14.49
N SER A 227 -8.34 -18.23 15.75
CA SER A 227 -8.58 -16.94 16.41
C SER A 227 -7.68 -15.84 15.86
N MET A 228 -6.40 -16.14 15.63
CA MET A 228 -5.44 -15.19 15.08
C MET A 228 -5.74 -14.83 13.62
N GLN A 229 -6.26 -15.78 12.85
CA GLN A 229 -6.72 -15.52 11.50
C GLN A 229 -7.89 -14.51 11.46
N LYS A 230 -8.86 -14.65 12.36
CA LYS A 230 -9.97 -13.69 12.53
C LYS A 230 -9.46 -12.30 12.93
N TYR A 231 -8.49 -12.24 13.85
CA TYR A 231 -7.85 -11.00 14.27
C TYR A 231 -7.14 -10.31 13.08
N ASN A 232 -6.35 -11.05 12.31
CA ASN A 232 -5.65 -10.51 11.15
C ASN A 232 -6.62 -9.97 10.08
N MET A 233 -7.74 -10.68 9.84
CA MET A 233 -8.82 -10.18 8.97
C MET A 233 -9.44 -8.90 9.48
N PHE A 234 -9.74 -8.82 10.79
CA PHE A 234 -10.26 -7.61 11.41
C PHE A 234 -9.30 -6.44 11.26
N ILE A 235 -8.02 -6.63 11.54
CA ILE A 235 -6.98 -5.59 11.41
C ILE A 235 -6.83 -5.12 9.97
N LEU A 236 -6.84 -6.03 8.99
CA LEU A 236 -6.80 -5.68 7.57
C LEU A 236 -7.99 -4.79 7.19
N LEU A 237 -9.20 -5.18 7.55
CA LEU A 237 -10.42 -4.41 7.30
C LEU A 237 -10.41 -3.06 8.03
N PHE A 238 -9.97 -3.04 9.27
CA PHE A 238 -9.85 -1.83 10.08
C PHE A 238 -8.93 -0.81 9.42
N HIS A 239 -7.72 -1.20 9.03
CA HIS A 239 -6.76 -0.29 8.39
C HIS A 239 -7.16 0.14 6.97
N LEU A 240 -8.11 -0.52 6.34
CA LEU A 240 -8.65 -0.10 5.05
C LEU A 240 -9.92 0.75 5.20
N ILE A 241 -10.93 0.22 5.90
CA ILE A 241 -12.27 0.82 5.94
C ILE A 241 -12.28 2.10 6.77
N VAL A 242 -11.59 2.12 7.93
CA VAL A 242 -11.63 3.28 8.82
C VAL A 242 -10.97 4.50 8.17
N PRO A 243 -9.74 4.43 7.60
CA PRO A 243 -9.15 5.55 6.88
C PRO A 243 -10.03 6.05 5.74
N PHE A 244 -10.61 5.16 4.96
CA PHE A 244 -11.52 5.54 3.88
C PHE A 244 -12.76 6.29 4.39
N ALA A 245 -13.46 5.71 5.37
CA ALA A 245 -14.66 6.30 5.93
C ALA A 245 -14.39 7.68 6.53
N VAL A 246 -13.32 7.85 7.33
CA VAL A 246 -12.97 9.13 7.92
C VAL A 246 -12.62 10.18 6.87
N ASN A 247 -11.86 9.80 5.82
CA ASN A 247 -11.56 10.71 4.71
C ASN A 247 -12.83 11.16 3.99
N LEU A 248 -13.74 10.22 3.68
CA LEU A 248 -15.00 10.51 3.00
C LEU A 248 -15.93 11.40 3.83
N PHE A 249 -16.12 11.08 5.12
CA PHE A 249 -16.93 11.88 6.04
C PHE A 249 -16.35 13.26 6.24
N SER A 250 -15.03 13.39 6.39
CA SER A 250 -14.35 14.69 6.52
C SER A 250 -14.55 15.54 5.27
N ALA A 251 -14.41 14.95 4.07
CA ALA A 251 -14.64 15.65 2.81
C ALA A 251 -16.09 16.12 2.68
N GLY A 252 -17.07 15.25 2.95
CA GLY A 252 -18.49 15.61 2.96
C GLY A 252 -18.80 16.72 3.95
N TYR A 253 -18.25 16.64 5.15
CA TYR A 253 -18.41 17.66 6.19
C TYR A 253 -17.86 19.03 5.74
N ILE A 254 -16.66 19.07 5.15
CA ILE A 254 -16.03 20.29 4.64
C ILE A 254 -16.93 20.95 3.59
N ILE A 255 -17.45 20.18 2.63
CA ILE A 255 -18.30 20.69 1.56
C ILE A 255 -19.61 21.25 2.10
N PHE A 256 -20.28 20.48 2.97
CA PHE A 256 -21.53 20.89 3.58
C PHE A 256 -21.37 22.18 4.41
N ARG A 257 -20.34 22.26 5.24
CA ARG A 257 -20.07 23.42 6.09
C ARG A 257 -19.72 24.68 5.28
N SER A 258 -18.87 24.53 4.26
CA SER A 258 -18.50 25.63 3.37
C SER A 258 -19.71 26.16 2.57
N ALA A 259 -20.54 25.24 2.05
CA ALA A 259 -21.78 25.63 1.36
C ALA A 259 -22.74 26.38 2.27
N ARG A 260 -22.92 25.94 3.52
CA ARG A 260 -23.77 26.61 4.51
C ARG A 260 -23.26 28.02 4.86
N GLN A 261 -21.95 28.18 5.05
CA GLN A 261 -21.36 29.50 5.33
C GLN A 261 -21.57 30.48 4.18
N ARG A 262 -21.43 30.03 2.92
CA ARG A 262 -21.71 30.90 1.75
C ARG A 262 -23.17 31.20 1.57
N SER A 263 -24.07 30.25 1.80
CA SER A 263 -25.53 30.47 1.73
C SER A 263 -26.02 31.50 2.72
N ILE A 264 -25.39 31.59 3.91
CA ILE A 264 -25.71 32.63 4.89
C ILE A 264 -25.20 34.01 4.44
N ALA A 265 -24.04 34.05 3.75
CA ALA A 265 -23.44 35.30 3.29
C ALA A 265 -24.04 35.84 1.99
N GLN A 266 -24.66 35.00 1.16
CA GLN A 266 -25.21 35.33 -0.14
C GLN A 266 -26.66 34.83 -0.26
N THR A 267 -27.64 35.68 0.01
CA THR A 267 -29.06 35.32 0.04
C THR A 267 -29.68 35.12 -1.35
N ASN A 268 -28.99 35.51 -2.43
CA ASN A 268 -29.56 35.54 -3.79
C ASN A 268 -29.47 34.23 -4.58
N ARG A 269 -28.86 33.14 -4.02
CA ARG A 269 -28.72 31.87 -4.73
C ARG A 269 -29.27 30.70 -3.93
N SER A 270 -29.78 29.68 -4.65
CA SER A 270 -30.28 28.45 -4.00
C SER A 270 -29.16 27.69 -3.30
N TYR A 271 -29.45 27.11 -2.13
CA TYR A 271 -28.51 26.26 -1.36
C TYR A 271 -27.90 25.13 -2.20
N LYS A 272 -28.68 24.53 -3.11
CA LYS A 272 -28.18 23.48 -4.06
C LYS A 272 -27.07 24.02 -4.97
N GLN A 273 -27.18 25.26 -5.45
CA GLN A 273 -26.16 25.89 -6.29
C GLN A 273 -24.85 26.10 -5.52
N HIS A 274 -24.95 26.52 -4.25
CA HIS A 274 -23.77 26.65 -3.38
C HIS A 274 -23.10 25.32 -3.10
N ILE A 275 -23.85 24.22 -2.91
CA ILE A 275 -23.27 22.87 -2.78
C ILE A 275 -22.52 22.47 -4.05
N LEU A 276 -23.13 22.63 -5.22
CA LEU A 276 -22.50 22.28 -6.50
C LEU A 276 -21.23 23.10 -6.77
N GLU A 277 -21.25 24.39 -6.44
CA GLU A 277 -20.06 25.25 -6.55
C GLU A 277 -18.94 24.81 -5.61
N GLN A 278 -19.28 24.47 -4.34
CA GLN A 278 -18.32 23.94 -3.38
C GLN A 278 -17.78 22.56 -3.77
N LEU A 279 -18.61 21.68 -4.32
CA LEU A 279 -18.18 20.41 -4.89
C LEU A 279 -17.18 20.62 -6.03
N ARG A 280 -17.41 21.62 -6.89
CA ARG A 280 -16.49 21.96 -7.98
C ARG A 280 -15.18 22.56 -7.49
N GLU A 281 -15.23 23.46 -6.49
CA GLU A 281 -14.03 24.08 -5.90
C GLU A 281 -13.19 23.09 -5.09
N HIS A 282 -13.85 22.20 -4.36
CA HIS A 282 -13.20 21.24 -3.46
C HIS A 282 -13.24 19.79 -3.97
N LYS A 283 -13.42 19.59 -5.29
CA LYS A 283 -13.51 18.27 -5.92
C LYS A 283 -12.35 17.33 -5.54
N GLN A 284 -11.15 17.88 -5.36
CA GLN A 284 -9.97 17.15 -4.93
C GLN A 284 -10.13 16.44 -3.57
N LEU A 285 -10.93 17.01 -2.65
CA LEU A 285 -11.16 16.44 -1.33
C LEU A 285 -12.03 15.16 -1.39
N LEU A 286 -12.90 15.06 -2.40
CA LEU A 286 -13.70 13.86 -2.65
C LEU A 286 -12.99 12.87 -3.56
N ILE A 287 -12.28 13.36 -4.58
CA ILE A 287 -11.59 12.52 -5.55
C ILE A 287 -10.47 11.72 -4.86
N SER A 288 -9.71 12.36 -3.94
CA SER A 288 -8.60 11.71 -3.24
C SER A 288 -9.01 10.41 -2.52
N PRO A 289 -9.99 10.39 -1.58
CA PRO A 289 -10.36 9.15 -0.90
C PRO A 289 -10.98 8.09 -1.84
N VAL A 290 -11.69 8.52 -2.89
CA VAL A 290 -12.28 7.59 -3.87
C VAL A 290 -11.20 6.91 -4.69
N ILE A 291 -10.19 7.65 -5.17
CA ILE A 291 -9.04 7.06 -5.88
C ILE A 291 -8.30 6.09 -4.96
N LEU A 292 -7.99 6.49 -3.74
CA LEU A 292 -7.25 5.66 -2.79
C LEU A 292 -7.99 4.36 -2.46
N LEU A 293 -9.33 4.43 -2.29
CA LEU A 293 -10.14 3.24 -2.11
C LEU A 293 -10.12 2.36 -3.36
N GLY A 294 -10.36 2.94 -4.55
CA GLY A 294 -10.39 2.19 -5.80
C GLY A 294 -9.08 1.42 -6.05
N LEU A 295 -7.94 2.00 -5.67
CA LEU A 295 -6.64 1.34 -5.75
C LEU A 295 -6.41 0.27 -4.68
N ALA A 296 -7.04 0.39 -3.52
CA ALA A 296 -6.94 -0.60 -2.44
C ALA A 296 -7.92 -1.77 -2.59
N LEU A 297 -9.07 -1.58 -3.28
CA LEU A 297 -10.12 -2.58 -3.46
C LEU A 297 -9.64 -3.90 -4.07
N PRO A 298 -8.84 -3.95 -5.14
CA PRO A 298 -8.40 -5.21 -5.74
C PRO A 298 -7.71 -6.13 -4.75
N ARG A 299 -6.81 -5.58 -3.93
CA ARG A 299 -6.13 -6.34 -2.88
C ARG A 299 -7.11 -6.84 -1.82
N LEU A 300 -8.08 -6.00 -1.41
CA LEU A 300 -9.09 -6.40 -0.45
C LEU A 300 -9.96 -7.53 -0.99
N ILE A 301 -10.44 -7.41 -2.23
CA ILE A 301 -11.27 -8.44 -2.86
C ILE A 301 -10.51 -9.76 -2.89
N ILE A 302 -9.25 -9.77 -3.34
CA ILE A 302 -8.41 -10.96 -3.36
C ILE A 302 -8.27 -11.56 -1.95
N SER A 303 -8.05 -10.73 -0.93
CA SER A 303 -7.91 -11.18 0.46
C SER A 303 -9.20 -11.74 1.06
N LEU A 304 -10.36 -11.34 0.54
CA LEU A 304 -11.68 -11.77 1.03
C LEU A 304 -12.24 -13.01 0.29
N ILE A 305 -11.66 -13.41 -0.85
CA ILE A 305 -12.14 -14.59 -1.58
C ILE A 305 -12.05 -15.81 -0.67
N PRO A 306 -13.19 -16.49 -0.40
CA PRO A 306 -13.19 -17.69 0.42
C PRO A 306 -12.59 -18.86 -0.35
N GLY A 307 -11.72 -19.61 0.30
CA GLY A 307 -11.11 -20.82 -0.28
C GLY A 307 -9.61 -20.68 -0.48
N CYS A 308 -9.02 -21.72 -1.08
CA CYS A 308 -7.63 -21.75 -1.45
C CYS A 308 -7.41 -20.96 -2.72
N ILE A 309 -6.62 -19.92 -2.62
CA ILE A 309 -6.20 -19.12 -3.77
C ILE A 309 -4.98 -19.84 -4.37
N ASN A 310 -5.13 -20.31 -5.60
CA ASN A 310 -3.98 -20.76 -6.39
C ASN A 310 -3.60 -19.64 -7.37
N PRO A 311 -2.56 -18.85 -7.10
CA PRO A 311 -2.16 -17.77 -8.00
C PRO A 311 -1.81 -18.24 -9.41
N SER A 312 -1.49 -19.52 -9.56
CA SER A 312 -1.15 -20.13 -10.87
C SER A 312 -2.35 -20.20 -11.83
N ASP A 313 -3.59 -20.16 -11.33
CA ASP A 313 -4.79 -20.26 -12.18
C ASP A 313 -5.03 -18.95 -12.96
N ASN A 314 -4.78 -17.79 -12.33
CA ASN A 314 -4.93 -16.47 -12.95
C ASN A 314 -3.81 -15.51 -12.51
N PRO A 315 -2.55 -15.75 -12.89
CA PRO A 315 -1.41 -15.02 -12.35
C PRO A 315 -1.43 -13.53 -12.70
N TRP A 316 -2.02 -13.16 -13.84
CA TRP A 316 -2.17 -11.77 -14.26
C TRP A 316 -3.09 -10.95 -13.34
N LEU A 317 -4.21 -11.55 -12.92
CA LEU A 317 -5.15 -10.89 -12.02
C LEU A 317 -4.50 -10.60 -10.67
N TYR A 318 -3.79 -11.58 -10.12
CA TYR A 318 -3.09 -11.42 -8.84
C TYR A 318 -1.93 -10.45 -8.92
N LEU A 319 -1.15 -10.49 -10.01
CA LEU A 319 -0.06 -9.55 -10.26
C LEU A 319 -0.59 -8.11 -10.34
N PHE A 320 -1.65 -7.88 -11.10
CA PHE A 320 -2.28 -6.57 -11.22
C PHE A 320 -2.81 -6.06 -9.86
N GLY A 321 -3.54 -6.90 -9.11
CA GLY A 321 -4.03 -6.56 -7.78
C GLY A 321 -2.92 -6.25 -6.79
N TYR A 322 -1.78 -6.95 -6.90
CA TYR A 322 -0.60 -6.70 -6.07
C TYR A 322 0.01 -5.32 -6.38
N PHE A 323 0.35 -5.03 -7.64
CA PHE A 323 0.97 -3.77 -8.01
C PHE A 323 0.08 -2.56 -7.74
N ILE A 324 -1.22 -2.65 -8.05
CA ILE A 324 -2.16 -1.55 -7.87
C ILE A 324 -2.27 -1.14 -6.39
N SER A 325 -2.09 -2.09 -5.46
CA SER A 325 -2.14 -1.82 -4.02
C SER A 325 -0.96 -0.96 -3.50
N TYR A 326 0.12 -0.85 -4.26
CA TYR A 326 1.27 0.00 -3.95
C TYR A 326 1.25 1.35 -4.69
N MET A 327 0.23 1.59 -5.53
CA MET A 327 0.10 2.88 -6.24
C MET A 327 -0.24 4.08 -5.33
N PRO A 328 -1.08 3.94 -4.25
CA PRO A 328 -1.49 5.09 -3.45
C PRO A 328 -0.34 5.96 -2.93
N PRO A 329 0.72 5.43 -2.31
CA PRO A 329 1.85 6.25 -1.86
C PRO A 329 2.55 7.00 -3.00
N MET A 330 2.54 6.45 -4.21
CA MET A 330 3.19 7.06 -5.37
C MET A 330 2.39 8.21 -5.98
N LEU A 331 1.13 8.39 -5.59
CA LEU A 331 0.24 9.41 -6.16
C LEU A 331 0.13 10.69 -5.34
N ILE A 332 0.86 10.83 -4.22
CA ILE A 332 0.77 11.99 -3.31
C ILE A 332 0.95 13.30 -4.06
N PHE A 333 1.93 13.39 -4.95
CA PHE A 333 2.17 14.59 -5.76
C PHE A 333 0.97 14.92 -6.64
N ILE A 334 0.46 13.92 -7.37
CA ILE A 334 -0.65 14.09 -8.31
C ILE A 334 -1.95 14.43 -7.58
N VAL A 335 -2.20 13.79 -6.43
CA VAL A 335 -3.46 13.92 -5.69
C VAL A 335 -3.52 15.18 -4.86
N PHE A 336 -2.41 15.60 -4.25
CA PHE A 336 -2.41 16.71 -3.29
C PHE A 336 -1.73 17.99 -3.79
N ILE A 337 -0.67 17.88 -4.62
CA ILE A 337 0.11 19.05 -5.05
C ILE A 337 -0.44 19.62 -6.35
N VAL A 338 -0.61 18.78 -7.38
CA VAL A 338 -1.07 19.24 -8.69
C VAL A 338 -2.40 20.00 -8.65
N PRO A 339 -3.42 19.58 -7.87
CA PRO A 339 -4.69 20.30 -7.82
C PRO A 339 -4.65 21.56 -6.96
N SER A 340 -3.58 21.83 -6.21
CA SER A 340 -3.46 22.97 -5.28
C SER A 340 -2.55 24.04 -5.85
N GLU A 341 -3.13 25.21 -6.19
CA GLU A 341 -2.36 26.37 -6.68
C GLU A 341 -1.27 26.81 -5.69
N LEU A 342 -1.57 26.77 -4.38
CA LEU A 342 -0.61 27.13 -3.33
C LEU A 342 0.61 26.21 -3.36
N TYR A 343 0.41 24.90 -3.41
CA TYR A 343 1.51 23.93 -3.41
C TYR A 343 2.29 23.98 -4.73
N MET A 344 1.62 24.15 -5.86
CA MET A 344 2.27 24.32 -7.17
C MET A 344 3.12 25.59 -7.23
N LYS A 345 2.63 26.72 -6.69
CA LYS A 345 3.44 27.95 -6.59
C LYS A 345 4.69 27.72 -5.76
N THR A 346 4.55 27.08 -4.59
CA THR A 346 5.67 26.78 -3.70
C THR A 346 6.69 25.84 -4.35
N LEU A 347 6.24 24.85 -5.09
CA LEU A 347 7.12 23.97 -5.85
C LEU A 347 7.96 24.74 -6.86
N LYS A 348 7.33 25.62 -7.65
CA LYS A 348 8.05 26.46 -8.63
C LYS A 348 9.10 27.34 -7.95
N GLU A 349 8.76 27.97 -6.84
CA GLU A 349 9.71 28.76 -6.05
C GLU A 349 10.85 27.90 -5.45
N GLY A 350 10.54 26.68 -5.00
CA GLY A 350 11.53 25.73 -4.48
C GLY A 350 12.52 25.29 -5.54
N ILE A 351 12.03 24.92 -6.73
CA ILE A 351 12.90 24.54 -7.87
C ILE A 351 13.79 25.71 -8.29
N THR A 352 13.24 26.91 -8.36
CA THR A 352 14.01 28.10 -8.73
C THR A 352 15.12 28.40 -7.72
N ARG A 353 14.85 28.24 -6.42
CA ARG A 353 15.87 28.41 -5.35
C ARG A 353 16.97 27.35 -5.46
N TRP A 354 16.59 26.08 -5.63
CA TRP A 354 17.53 24.98 -5.79
C TRP A 354 18.43 25.17 -7.02
N TYR A 355 17.86 25.56 -8.16
CA TYR A 355 18.61 25.86 -9.37
C TYR A 355 19.64 26.99 -9.17
N ARG A 356 19.23 28.09 -8.50
CA ARG A 356 20.15 29.18 -8.16
C ARG A 356 21.30 28.77 -7.23
N GLN A 357 21.04 27.86 -6.28
CA GLN A 357 22.08 27.33 -5.39
C GLN A 357 23.11 26.51 -6.17
N ILE A 358 22.67 25.63 -7.08
CA ILE A 358 23.58 24.84 -7.92
C ILE A 358 24.43 25.75 -8.82
N CYS A 359 23.81 26.74 -9.45
CA CYS A 359 24.56 27.69 -10.29
C CYS A 359 25.62 28.47 -9.49
N ARG A 360 25.33 28.83 -8.21
CA ARG A 360 26.32 29.52 -7.33
C ARG A 360 27.43 28.59 -6.83
N SER A 361 27.20 27.32 -6.66
CA SER A 361 28.23 26.36 -6.21
C SER A 361 29.16 25.90 -7.35
N ARG A 362 28.88 26.27 -8.59
CA ARG A 362 29.73 25.99 -9.74
C ARG A 362 30.58 27.20 -10.19
N GLN A 363 30.38 28.35 -9.56
CA GLN A 363 31.26 29.54 -9.63
C GLN A 363 32.22 29.59 -8.46
#